data_6a19c8668fb479c14686a113e3243cde
#
_entry.id   6a19c8668fb479c14686a113e3243cde
#
_cell.length_a   1.000
_cell.length_b   1.000
_cell.length_c   1.000
_cell.angle_alpha   90.00
_cell.angle_beta   90.00
_cell.angle_gamma   90.00
#
_symmetry.space_group_name_H-M   'P 1'
#
loop_
_entity.id
_entity.type
_entity.pdbx_description
1 polymer ?
#
loop_
_entity_poly.entity_id
_entity_poly.type
_entity_poly.pdbx_seq_one_letter_code
_entity_poly.pdbx_strand_id
1 'polypeptide(L)'
;MTPRFGPVLGLIALLLLVAAHPAGATTARPKVQSLHPTTVKLVGVHGPIGFDDIRYLSQLQRIVVPAGRTGKLVLINPANGKQRVIPVLKPVAAHPGSGDLGTTSAAYADGYFIASDHQDQQLVVANARTGAVVDRVPLAAGPDYVRNVSPLHEIWVSEPRAAQIQRFAIHTGPHTLTLSPVGMVAIPKGPESLVIDATNNRAYTNQWRGKTIAINLRSGRIVAQYANTCHGASGLALAAKRGLLFVGCKEGRVVALDLDHQGKIVASAPTGRGVDIIAWNPVLAQLAVPAWGSANLTVLGLGADDRLSVLARGSAEHGSHCVAVAPTTGAIYVCDPHQGTLLRYHIRN
;
A
#
# COMPACT_ATOMS: atom_id res chain seq x y z
N MET A 1 -72.25 41.10 56.71
CA MET A 1 -71.80 39.82 57.35
C MET A 1 -70.92 39.11 56.33
N THR A 2 -69.62 39.23 56.46
CA THR A 2 -68.62 38.60 55.64
C THR A 2 -67.76 37.68 56.48
N PRO A 3 -67.60 36.40 56.14
CA PRO A 3 -66.63 35.58 56.84
C PRO A 3 -65.26 35.68 56.16
N ARG A 4 -64.26 35.85 56.97
CA ARG A 4 -62.82 35.83 56.61
C ARG A 4 -62.35 34.40 56.54
N PHE A 5 -61.69 34.02 55.44
CA PHE A 5 -60.85 32.78 55.34
C PHE A 5 -59.37 33.19 55.35
N GLY A 6 -58.62 32.61 56.30
CA GLY A 6 -57.17 32.80 56.41
C GLY A 6 -56.41 31.78 55.48
N PRO A 7 -55.14 32.08 55.09
CA PRO A 7 -54.42 31.21 54.23
C PRO A 7 -53.72 30.04 54.96
N VAL A 8 -53.86 28.86 54.43
CA VAL A 8 -53.16 27.63 54.88
C VAL A 8 -51.83 27.63 54.07
N LEU A 9 -50.68 27.77 54.76
CA LEU A 9 -49.38 27.52 54.21
C LEU A 9 -49.11 26.03 54.04
N GLY A 10 -49.11 25.53 52.81
CA GLY A 10 -48.65 24.18 52.49
C GLY A 10 -47.14 24.18 52.28
N LEU A 11 -46.40 23.50 53.14
CA LEU A 11 -44.96 23.25 52.97
C LEU A 11 -44.77 22.17 51.93
N ILE A 12 -44.20 22.54 50.70
CA ILE A 12 -43.81 21.58 49.69
C ILE A 12 -42.36 21.21 49.97
N ALA A 13 -42.11 20.00 50.43
CA ALA A 13 -40.80 19.42 50.57
C ALA A 13 -40.30 18.99 49.18
N LEU A 14 -39.30 19.67 48.65
CA LEU A 14 -38.63 19.36 47.36
C LEU A 14 -37.60 18.23 47.63
N LEU A 15 -37.95 16.99 47.29
CA LEU A 15 -36.99 15.87 47.27
C LEU A 15 -36.05 16.04 46.06
N LEU A 16 -34.80 16.44 46.28
CA LEU A 16 -33.73 16.38 45.29
C LEU A 16 -33.28 14.92 45.11
N LEU A 17 -33.73 14.27 44.05
CA LEU A 17 -33.16 13.02 43.58
C LEU A 17 -31.79 13.31 42.95
N VAL A 18 -30.71 13.02 43.66
CA VAL A 18 -29.34 12.99 43.09
C VAL A 18 -29.25 11.71 42.25
N ALA A 19 -29.38 11.86 40.94
CA ALA A 19 -29.11 10.78 40.00
C ALA A 19 -27.59 10.49 40.01
N ALA A 20 -27.17 9.39 40.60
CA ALA A 20 -25.85 8.86 40.52
C ALA A 20 -25.58 8.48 39.05
N HIS A 21 -24.73 9.25 38.34
CA HIS A 21 -24.24 8.85 37.04
C HIS A 21 -23.34 7.62 37.21
N PRO A 22 -23.55 6.52 36.46
CA PRO A 22 -22.64 5.39 36.52
C PRO A 22 -21.27 5.88 36.05
N ALA A 23 -20.23 5.67 36.86
CA ALA A 23 -18.85 5.93 36.53
C ALA A 23 -18.55 5.24 35.21
N GLY A 24 -18.17 6.04 34.20
CA GLY A 24 -17.87 5.55 32.88
C GLY A 24 -16.85 4.42 32.96
N ALA A 25 -17.18 3.28 32.38
CA ALA A 25 -16.28 2.16 32.23
C ALA A 25 -15.06 2.65 31.43
N THR A 26 -13.93 2.81 32.11
CA THR A 26 -12.61 3.03 31.48
C THR A 26 -12.32 1.79 30.64
N THR A 27 -12.65 1.85 29.34
CA THR A 27 -12.23 0.83 28.39
C THR A 27 -10.69 0.85 28.38
N ALA A 28 -10.09 -0.18 28.97
CA ALA A 28 -8.64 -0.36 28.95
C ALA A 28 -8.18 -0.27 27.49
N ARG A 29 -7.20 0.61 27.19
CA ARG A 29 -6.61 0.67 25.84
C ARG A 29 -6.11 -0.72 25.49
N PRO A 30 -6.46 -1.27 24.32
CA PRO A 30 -5.98 -2.58 23.89
C PRO A 30 -4.44 -2.57 23.95
N LYS A 31 -3.85 -3.59 24.57
CA LYS A 31 -2.40 -3.72 24.71
C LYS A 31 -1.79 -3.89 23.32
N VAL A 32 -0.89 -3.01 22.93
CA VAL A 32 -0.15 -3.12 21.65
C VAL A 32 0.68 -4.39 21.68
N GLN A 33 0.46 -5.26 20.70
CA GLN A 33 1.17 -6.54 20.60
C GLN A 33 2.61 -6.32 20.10
N SER A 34 3.58 -7.03 20.69
CA SER A 34 4.93 -7.11 20.16
C SER A 34 5.03 -8.23 19.13
N LEU A 35 5.54 -7.91 17.92
CA LEU A 35 5.73 -8.86 16.84
C LEU A 35 7.20 -9.21 16.67
N HIS A 36 7.47 -10.51 16.50
CA HIS A 36 8.79 -11.02 16.19
C HIS A 36 8.76 -11.64 14.79
N PRO A 37 9.65 -11.22 13.87
CA PRO A 37 9.68 -11.77 12.51
C PRO A 37 10.35 -13.14 12.47
N THR A 38 10.00 -13.89 11.45
CA THR A 38 10.77 -15.02 10.95
C THR A 38 11.36 -14.66 9.60
N THR A 39 12.66 -14.98 9.39
CA THR A 39 13.32 -14.69 8.11
C THR A 39 12.89 -15.66 7.03
N VAL A 40 12.51 -15.15 5.88
CA VAL A 40 12.18 -15.91 4.67
C VAL A 40 13.29 -15.69 3.65
N LYS A 41 14.14 -16.69 3.45
CA LYS A 41 15.15 -16.70 2.39
C LYS A 41 14.47 -16.85 1.03
N LEU A 42 14.89 -16.05 0.05
CA LEU A 42 14.37 -16.11 -1.30
C LEU A 42 15.21 -17.08 -2.14
N VAL A 43 14.54 -18.02 -2.81
CA VAL A 43 15.23 -19.05 -3.63
C VAL A 43 15.97 -18.39 -4.78
N GLY A 44 17.27 -18.69 -4.89
CA GLY A 44 18.13 -18.17 -5.96
C GLY A 44 18.41 -16.68 -5.90
N VAL A 45 18.19 -16.04 -4.74
CA VAL A 45 18.51 -14.64 -4.47
C VAL A 45 19.54 -14.60 -3.35
N HIS A 46 20.64 -13.87 -3.54
CA HIS A 46 21.73 -13.80 -2.60
C HIS A 46 22.28 -12.38 -2.49
N GLY A 47 22.63 -12.00 -1.28
CA GLY A 47 23.23 -10.70 -0.95
C GLY A 47 22.26 -9.53 -1.08
N PRO A 48 22.75 -8.29 -0.96
CA PRO A 48 21.91 -7.12 -1.01
C PRO A 48 21.26 -6.97 -2.40
N ILE A 49 19.96 -6.69 -2.39
CA ILE A 49 19.17 -6.39 -3.59
C ILE A 49 18.31 -5.16 -3.34
N GLY A 50 18.07 -4.38 -4.37
CA GLY A 50 17.04 -3.35 -4.35
C GLY A 50 15.68 -4.04 -4.33
N PHE A 51 14.95 -3.92 -3.23
CA PHE A 51 13.53 -4.20 -3.19
C PHE A 51 12.78 -2.91 -3.41
N ASP A 52 11.53 -3.02 -3.87
CA ASP A 52 10.60 -1.92 -3.84
C ASP A 52 9.17 -2.48 -3.75
N ASP A 53 8.43 -2.59 -4.83
CA ASP A 53 7.01 -2.89 -4.87
C ASP A 53 6.72 -4.41 -4.72
N ILE A 54 6.93 -4.98 -3.53
CA ILE A 54 6.47 -6.34 -3.24
C ILE A 54 4.95 -6.34 -3.04
N ARG A 55 4.24 -7.32 -3.62
CA ARG A 55 2.77 -7.30 -3.61
C ARG A 55 2.14 -8.67 -3.47
N TYR A 56 0.96 -8.71 -2.85
CA TYR A 56 0.06 -9.84 -3.00
C TYR A 56 -0.79 -9.66 -4.25
N LEU A 57 -0.68 -10.59 -5.19
CA LEU A 57 -1.53 -10.64 -6.38
C LEU A 57 -2.65 -11.66 -6.14
N SER A 58 -3.88 -11.17 -6.02
CA SER A 58 -5.07 -11.97 -5.71
C SER A 58 -5.38 -13.01 -6.80
N GLN A 59 -5.16 -12.66 -8.07
CA GLN A 59 -5.37 -13.56 -9.22
C GLN A 59 -4.49 -14.82 -9.14
N LEU A 60 -3.30 -14.69 -8.56
CA LEU A 60 -2.35 -15.78 -8.38
C LEU A 60 -2.37 -16.38 -6.98
N GLN A 61 -2.97 -15.67 -6.01
CA GLN A 61 -2.85 -15.97 -4.57
C GLN A 61 -1.39 -16.11 -4.12
N ARG A 62 -0.53 -15.20 -4.57
CA ARG A 62 0.92 -15.21 -4.31
C ARG A 62 1.40 -13.83 -3.88
N ILE A 63 2.39 -13.84 -3.01
CA ILE A 63 3.28 -12.69 -2.85
C ILE A 63 4.24 -12.71 -4.05
N VAL A 64 4.29 -11.63 -4.78
CA VAL A 64 5.25 -11.43 -5.88
C VAL A 64 6.32 -10.48 -5.40
N VAL A 65 7.56 -10.94 -5.50
CA VAL A 65 8.75 -10.23 -5.04
C VAL A 65 9.63 -9.96 -6.27
N PRO A 66 9.60 -8.73 -6.80
CA PRO A 66 10.62 -8.30 -7.74
C PRO A 66 11.97 -8.24 -7.03
N ALA A 67 12.92 -9.07 -7.45
CA ALA A 67 14.18 -9.27 -6.72
C ALA A 67 15.32 -8.41 -7.31
N GLY A 68 15.01 -7.17 -7.68
CA GLY A 68 15.94 -6.13 -8.08
C GLY A 68 16.97 -6.60 -9.11
N ARG A 69 18.25 -6.32 -8.84
CA ARG A 69 19.39 -6.63 -9.70
C ARG A 69 19.55 -8.11 -10.09
N THR A 70 18.88 -9.04 -9.39
CA THR A 70 18.93 -10.46 -9.77
C THR A 70 18.13 -10.77 -11.04
N GLY A 71 17.28 -9.84 -11.47
CA GLY A 71 16.42 -9.99 -12.64
C GLY A 71 15.33 -11.05 -12.50
N LYS A 72 14.96 -11.39 -11.27
CA LYS A 72 14.00 -12.45 -10.97
C LYS A 72 12.73 -11.90 -10.33
N LEU A 73 11.61 -12.57 -10.61
CA LEU A 73 10.41 -12.50 -9.79
C LEU A 73 10.34 -13.76 -8.93
N VAL A 74 10.21 -13.61 -7.61
CA VAL A 74 10.00 -14.73 -6.70
C VAL A 74 8.55 -14.73 -6.26
N LEU A 75 7.84 -15.80 -6.54
CA LEU A 75 6.44 -16.00 -6.18
C LEU A 75 6.37 -16.87 -4.94
N ILE A 76 5.79 -16.37 -3.86
CA ILE A 76 5.66 -17.09 -2.60
C ILE A 76 4.19 -17.44 -2.37
N ASN A 77 3.91 -18.72 -2.11
CA ASN A 77 2.61 -19.14 -1.61
C ASN A 77 2.52 -18.87 -0.10
N PRO A 78 1.70 -17.90 0.36
CA PRO A 78 1.68 -17.53 1.77
C PRO A 78 1.11 -18.63 2.69
N ALA A 79 0.35 -19.61 2.15
CA ALA A 79 -0.22 -20.68 2.94
C ALA A 79 0.79 -21.77 3.32
N ASN A 80 1.79 -22.03 2.47
CA ASN A 80 2.75 -23.11 2.70
C ASN A 80 4.22 -22.76 2.49
N GLY A 81 4.52 -21.49 2.16
CA GLY A 81 5.87 -20.99 1.96
C GLY A 81 6.55 -21.46 0.67
N LYS A 82 5.91 -22.29 -0.16
CA LYS A 82 6.51 -22.75 -1.42
C LYS A 82 6.80 -21.56 -2.34
N GLN A 83 7.98 -21.59 -2.92
CA GLN A 83 8.45 -20.52 -3.81
C GLN A 83 8.62 -21.01 -5.24
N ARG A 84 8.42 -20.11 -6.18
CA ARG A 84 8.73 -20.30 -7.59
C ARG A 84 9.45 -19.08 -8.12
N VAL A 85 10.53 -19.29 -8.85
CA VAL A 85 11.35 -18.23 -9.46
C VAL A 85 11.04 -18.13 -10.94
N ILE A 86 10.89 -16.91 -11.42
CA ILE A 86 10.73 -16.58 -12.85
C ILE A 86 11.83 -15.59 -13.23
N PRO A 87 12.80 -16.00 -14.07
CA PRO A 87 13.79 -15.07 -14.60
C PRO A 87 13.14 -14.18 -15.65
N VAL A 88 13.18 -12.86 -15.46
CA VAL A 88 12.60 -11.89 -16.39
C VAL A 88 13.65 -10.99 -17.02
N LEU A 89 14.78 -10.80 -16.33
CA LEU A 89 15.92 -10.00 -16.79
C LEU A 89 17.23 -10.76 -16.57
N LYS A 90 18.29 -10.32 -17.25
CA LYS A 90 19.65 -10.73 -16.90
C LYS A 90 20.06 -10.11 -15.56
N PRO A 91 20.79 -10.83 -14.72
CA PRO A 91 21.34 -10.25 -13.49
C PRO A 91 22.26 -9.07 -13.77
N VAL A 92 22.17 -8.06 -12.93
CA VAL A 92 23.08 -6.89 -12.97
C VAL A 92 24.06 -7.00 -11.81
N ALA A 93 25.34 -6.73 -12.07
CA ALA A 93 26.36 -6.73 -11.01
C ALA A 93 26.08 -5.61 -9.99
N ALA A 94 26.25 -5.93 -8.70
CA ALA A 94 26.20 -4.91 -7.68
C ALA A 94 27.46 -4.05 -7.71
N HIS A 95 27.30 -2.73 -7.67
CA HIS A 95 28.39 -1.77 -7.50
C HIS A 95 27.94 -0.64 -6.56
N PRO A 96 28.86 0.03 -5.86
CA PRO A 96 28.51 1.13 -4.96
C PRO A 96 27.69 2.21 -5.69
N GLY A 97 26.58 2.63 -5.12
CA GLY A 97 25.69 3.64 -5.71
C GLY A 97 24.72 3.11 -6.78
N SER A 98 24.70 1.80 -7.02
CA SER A 98 23.80 1.17 -8.01
C SER A 98 22.36 1.03 -7.51
N GLY A 99 21.79 1.95 -6.80
CA GLY A 99 20.39 2.07 -6.41
C GLY A 99 19.43 0.93 -6.84
N ASP A 100 18.28 1.28 -7.33
CA ASP A 100 17.25 0.35 -7.81
C ASP A 100 17.59 -0.15 -9.23
N LEU A 101 18.38 -1.19 -9.32
CA LEU A 101 18.71 -1.86 -10.57
C LEU A 101 17.84 -3.10 -10.80
N GLY A 102 17.59 -3.40 -12.07
CA GLY A 102 16.82 -4.57 -12.49
C GLY A 102 15.33 -4.37 -12.31
N THR A 103 14.62 -5.39 -11.77
CA THR A 103 13.16 -5.35 -11.62
C THR A 103 12.76 -5.02 -10.19
N THR A 104 12.02 -3.94 -9.99
CA THR A 104 11.55 -3.46 -8.69
C THR A 104 10.03 -3.48 -8.54
N SER A 105 9.29 -3.55 -9.65
CA SER A 105 7.83 -3.67 -9.67
C SER A 105 7.38 -4.61 -10.78
N ALA A 106 6.23 -5.29 -10.59
CA ALA A 106 5.64 -6.13 -11.61
C ALA A 106 4.12 -6.16 -11.51
N ALA A 107 3.45 -6.13 -12.67
CA ALA A 107 2.04 -6.44 -12.82
C ALA A 107 1.85 -7.85 -13.43
N TYR A 108 0.64 -8.39 -13.31
CA TYR A 108 0.23 -9.62 -13.96
C TYR A 108 -1.03 -9.38 -14.80
N ALA A 109 -0.99 -9.82 -16.04
CA ALA A 109 -2.12 -9.78 -16.97
C ALA A 109 -2.08 -11.00 -17.89
N ASP A 110 -3.19 -11.64 -18.13
CA ASP A 110 -3.43 -12.66 -19.17
C ASP A 110 -2.34 -13.75 -19.27
N GLY A 111 -1.81 -14.20 -18.14
CA GLY A 111 -0.77 -15.23 -18.11
C GLY A 111 0.66 -14.71 -18.24
N TYR A 112 0.86 -13.39 -18.22
CA TYR A 112 2.17 -12.76 -18.34
C TYR A 112 2.46 -11.85 -17.15
N PHE A 113 3.73 -11.75 -16.78
CA PHE A 113 4.25 -10.68 -15.93
C PHE A 113 4.75 -9.53 -16.80
N ILE A 114 4.40 -8.33 -16.40
CA ILE A 114 4.94 -7.10 -16.97
C ILE A 114 5.82 -6.50 -15.87
N ALA A 115 7.12 -6.64 -16.03
CA ALA A 115 8.13 -6.30 -15.03
C ALA A 115 8.85 -5.00 -15.42
N SER A 116 9.16 -4.17 -14.43
CA SER A 116 10.03 -3.01 -14.61
C SER A 116 11.47 -3.45 -14.90
N ASP A 117 12.16 -2.71 -15.74
CA ASP A 117 13.60 -2.80 -15.97
C ASP A 117 14.22 -1.42 -15.82
N HIS A 118 14.79 -1.15 -14.65
CA HIS A 118 15.41 0.13 -14.35
C HIS A 118 16.71 0.36 -15.12
N GLN A 119 17.42 -0.73 -15.46
CA GLN A 119 18.70 -0.63 -16.16
C GLN A 119 18.54 -0.04 -17.57
N ASP A 120 17.56 -0.57 -18.31
CA ASP A 120 17.33 -0.22 -19.70
C ASP A 120 16.11 0.72 -19.88
N GLN A 121 15.50 1.19 -18.79
CA GLN A 121 14.32 2.05 -18.79
C GLN A 121 13.21 1.51 -19.70
N GLN A 122 12.77 0.29 -19.43
CA GLN A 122 11.77 -0.40 -20.24
C GLN A 122 10.83 -1.25 -19.37
N LEU A 123 9.73 -1.69 -19.96
CA LEU A 123 8.92 -2.80 -19.47
C LEU A 123 9.34 -4.07 -20.18
N VAL A 124 9.35 -5.18 -19.44
CA VAL A 124 9.60 -6.51 -19.98
C VAL A 124 8.37 -7.38 -19.76
N VAL A 125 7.84 -7.95 -20.83
CA VAL A 125 6.73 -8.89 -20.80
C VAL A 125 7.27 -10.31 -20.82
N ALA A 126 6.99 -11.08 -19.78
CA ALA A 126 7.45 -12.45 -19.62
C ALA A 126 6.30 -13.40 -19.36
N ASN A 127 6.28 -14.54 -20.05
CA ASN A 127 5.30 -15.59 -19.82
C ASN A 127 5.39 -16.12 -18.39
N ALA A 128 4.30 -16.04 -17.63
CA ALA A 128 4.29 -16.37 -16.21
C ALA A 128 4.56 -17.87 -15.93
N ARG A 129 4.40 -18.74 -16.90
CA ARG A 129 4.63 -20.18 -16.74
C ARG A 129 6.07 -20.57 -17.10
N THR A 130 6.64 -20.00 -18.14
CA THR A 130 7.96 -20.39 -18.66
C THR A 130 9.08 -19.42 -18.30
N GLY A 131 8.75 -18.15 -18.03
CA GLY A 131 9.72 -17.07 -17.89
C GLY A 131 10.22 -16.52 -19.24
N ALA A 132 9.76 -17.07 -20.37
CA ALA A 132 10.16 -16.58 -21.68
C ALA A 132 9.72 -15.12 -21.87
N VAL A 133 10.67 -14.25 -22.20
CA VAL A 133 10.40 -12.86 -22.54
C VAL A 133 9.83 -12.81 -23.96
N VAL A 134 8.67 -12.16 -24.10
CA VAL A 134 7.93 -12.08 -25.37
C VAL A 134 7.84 -10.67 -25.93
N ASP A 135 8.06 -9.64 -25.08
CA ASP A 135 8.05 -8.23 -25.52
C ASP A 135 8.93 -7.36 -24.63
N ARG A 136 9.39 -6.23 -25.17
CA ARG A 136 10.13 -5.18 -24.47
C ARG A 136 9.69 -3.83 -25.00
N VAL A 137 9.28 -2.94 -24.09
CA VAL A 137 8.71 -1.65 -24.45
C VAL A 137 9.48 -0.53 -23.75
N PRO A 138 10.10 0.39 -24.51
CA PRO A 138 10.86 1.50 -23.93
C PRO A 138 9.94 2.46 -23.18
N LEU A 139 10.48 3.05 -22.13
CA LEU A 139 9.85 4.07 -21.28
C LEU A 139 10.57 5.41 -21.44
N ALA A 140 9.89 6.49 -21.06
CA ALA A 140 10.48 7.83 -21.10
C ALA A 140 11.50 8.06 -19.98
N ALA A 141 11.37 7.32 -18.84
CA ALA A 141 12.29 7.36 -17.72
C ALA A 141 12.25 6.05 -16.94
N GLY A 142 13.08 5.95 -15.89
CA GLY A 142 13.10 4.78 -15.00
C GLY A 142 11.71 4.52 -14.40
N PRO A 143 11.19 3.27 -14.56
CA PRO A 143 9.89 2.87 -14.04
C PRO A 143 9.93 2.70 -12.53
N ASP A 144 8.82 3.02 -11.87
CA ASP A 144 8.65 2.82 -10.44
C ASP A 144 7.52 1.80 -10.19
N TYR A 145 6.25 2.19 -10.15
CA TYR A 145 5.12 1.27 -9.98
C TYR A 145 4.53 0.82 -11.31
N VAL A 146 4.36 -0.48 -11.49
CA VAL A 146 3.69 -1.09 -12.66
C VAL A 146 2.34 -1.65 -12.23
N ARG A 147 1.25 -1.23 -12.85
CA ARG A 147 -0.13 -1.62 -12.48
C ARG A 147 -0.94 -2.09 -13.67
N ASN A 148 -1.63 -3.22 -13.50
CA ASN A 148 -2.64 -3.67 -14.44
C ASN A 148 -3.97 -2.95 -14.15
N VAL A 149 -4.48 -2.26 -15.16
CA VAL A 149 -5.81 -1.62 -15.17
C VAL A 149 -6.75 -2.51 -15.98
N SER A 150 -7.14 -3.63 -15.38
CA SER A 150 -7.91 -4.70 -16.05
C SER A 150 -9.16 -4.24 -16.78
N PRO A 151 -9.98 -3.28 -16.28
CA PRO A 151 -11.18 -2.84 -17.01
C PRO A 151 -10.90 -2.12 -18.33
N LEU A 152 -9.66 -1.69 -18.55
CA LEU A 152 -9.25 -1.00 -19.76
C LEU A 152 -8.33 -1.84 -20.65
N HIS A 153 -7.92 -3.03 -20.19
CA HIS A 153 -6.82 -3.78 -20.80
C HIS A 153 -5.56 -2.91 -20.98
N GLU A 154 -5.17 -2.21 -19.90
CA GLU A 154 -4.00 -1.33 -19.92
C GLU A 154 -3.01 -1.68 -18.80
N ILE A 155 -1.74 -1.38 -19.05
CA ILE A 155 -0.67 -1.27 -18.05
C ILE A 155 -0.37 0.20 -17.84
N TRP A 156 -0.35 0.62 -16.58
CA TRP A 156 0.06 1.95 -16.16
C TRP A 156 1.38 1.88 -15.41
N VAL A 157 2.30 2.79 -15.74
CA VAL A 157 3.64 2.84 -15.16
C VAL A 157 3.92 4.23 -14.64
N SER A 158 4.26 4.35 -13.36
CA SER A 158 4.75 5.61 -12.82
C SER A 158 6.22 5.81 -13.18
N GLU A 159 6.56 7.03 -13.59
CA GLU A 159 7.90 7.47 -13.98
C GLU A 159 8.23 8.78 -13.25
N PRO A 160 8.68 8.72 -11.99
CA PRO A 160 8.86 9.90 -11.14
C PRO A 160 9.83 10.93 -11.73
N ARG A 161 10.89 10.48 -12.41
CA ARG A 161 11.88 11.39 -13.02
C ARG A 161 11.34 12.12 -14.25
N ALA A 162 10.37 11.54 -14.95
CA ALA A 162 9.65 12.19 -16.05
C ALA A 162 8.39 12.94 -15.57
N ALA A 163 8.07 12.89 -14.27
CA ALA A 163 6.89 13.49 -13.67
C ALA A 163 5.58 13.08 -14.37
N GLN A 164 5.44 11.77 -14.69
CA GLN A 164 4.31 11.25 -15.43
C GLN A 164 3.94 9.81 -15.02
N ILE A 165 2.74 9.41 -15.43
CA ILE A 165 2.30 8.02 -15.51
C ILE A 165 2.08 7.70 -16.98
N GLN A 166 2.84 6.76 -17.53
CA GLN A 166 2.69 6.31 -18.91
C GLN A 166 1.67 5.17 -18.98
N ARG A 167 0.90 5.11 -20.06
CA ARG A 167 -0.19 4.15 -20.24
C ARG A 167 0.03 3.33 -21.50
N PHE A 168 -0.20 2.02 -21.43
CA PHE A 168 -0.02 1.08 -22.53
C PHE A 168 -1.25 0.20 -22.68
N ALA A 169 -1.76 0.04 -23.88
CA ALA A 169 -2.77 -0.96 -24.20
C ALA A 169 -2.13 -2.36 -24.24
N ILE A 170 -2.86 -3.36 -23.76
CA ILE A 170 -2.50 -4.77 -23.81
C ILE A 170 -3.10 -5.38 -25.08
N HIS A 171 -2.28 -6.06 -25.88
CA HIS A 171 -2.70 -6.85 -27.02
C HIS A 171 -2.32 -8.30 -26.77
N THR A 172 -3.33 -9.16 -26.61
CA THR A 172 -3.13 -10.59 -26.33
C THR A 172 -3.30 -11.40 -27.59
N GLY A 173 -2.28 -12.19 -27.96
CA GLY A 173 -2.33 -13.19 -29.02
C GLY A 173 -2.26 -14.62 -28.47
N PRO A 174 -2.29 -15.67 -29.32
CA PRO A 174 -2.30 -17.06 -28.89
C PRO A 174 -1.13 -17.48 -27.98
N HIS A 175 0.04 -16.87 -28.18
CA HIS A 175 1.26 -17.19 -27.43
C HIS A 175 2.08 -15.96 -27.07
N THR A 176 1.49 -14.76 -27.15
CA THR A 176 2.17 -13.50 -26.90
C THR A 176 1.25 -12.50 -26.21
N LEU A 177 1.86 -11.56 -25.53
CA LEU A 177 1.25 -10.32 -25.05
C LEU A 177 2.21 -9.21 -25.41
N THR A 178 1.71 -8.20 -26.10
CA THR A 178 2.48 -7.00 -26.48
C THR A 178 1.83 -5.76 -25.91
N LEU A 179 2.62 -4.71 -25.75
CA LEU A 179 2.18 -3.43 -25.23
C LEU A 179 2.38 -2.33 -26.25
N SER A 180 1.41 -1.44 -26.40
CA SER A 180 1.55 -0.23 -27.21
C SER A 180 1.15 1.02 -26.41
N PRO A 181 1.90 2.15 -26.54
CA PRO A 181 1.59 3.37 -25.80
C PRO A 181 0.25 3.94 -26.25
N VAL A 182 -0.61 4.33 -25.29
CA VAL A 182 -1.92 4.97 -25.55
C VAL A 182 -2.01 6.38 -24.97
N GLY A 183 -1.04 6.80 -24.17
CA GLY A 183 -1.00 8.14 -23.61
C GLY A 183 -0.24 8.23 -22.30
N MET A 184 -0.28 9.41 -21.71
CA MET A 184 0.38 9.70 -20.43
C MET A 184 -0.45 10.67 -19.59
N VAL A 185 -0.22 10.67 -18.29
CA VAL A 185 -0.78 11.61 -17.33
C VAL A 185 0.37 12.35 -16.67
N ALA A 186 0.45 13.65 -16.86
CA ALA A 186 1.47 14.48 -16.20
C ALA A 186 1.16 14.64 -14.71
N ILE A 187 2.14 14.36 -13.86
CA ILE A 187 2.06 14.48 -12.40
C ILE A 187 3.24 15.31 -11.90
N PRO A 188 3.21 16.63 -12.02
CA PRO A 188 4.29 17.49 -11.54
C PRO A 188 4.57 17.26 -10.06
N LYS A 189 5.84 17.14 -9.66
CA LYS A 189 6.27 16.85 -8.28
C LYS A 189 5.80 15.46 -7.77
N GLY A 190 5.73 14.50 -8.63
CA GLY A 190 5.41 13.09 -8.47
C GLY A 190 5.66 12.38 -9.79
N PRO A 191 5.01 11.25 -10.03
CA PRO A 191 4.14 10.46 -9.12
C PRO A 191 4.94 9.71 -8.06
N GLU A 192 4.32 9.50 -6.90
CA GLU A 192 4.82 8.65 -5.84
C GLU A 192 3.72 7.65 -5.46
N SER A 193 3.97 6.34 -5.54
CA SER A 193 2.96 5.29 -5.45
C SER A 193 1.94 5.32 -6.62
N LEU A 194 1.23 4.21 -6.82
CA LEU A 194 0.14 4.11 -7.78
C LEU A 194 -0.84 3.03 -7.35
N VAL A 195 -2.09 3.40 -7.07
CA VAL A 195 -3.16 2.49 -6.68
C VAL A 195 -4.32 2.60 -7.66
N ILE A 196 -4.86 1.45 -8.08
CA ILE A 196 -5.99 1.36 -9.01
C ILE A 196 -7.26 1.00 -8.24
N ASP A 197 -8.28 1.83 -8.38
CA ASP A 197 -9.65 1.60 -7.95
C ASP A 197 -10.53 1.36 -9.18
N ALA A 198 -10.52 0.13 -9.64
CA ALA A 198 -11.28 -0.27 -10.83
C ALA A 198 -12.79 -0.09 -10.65
N THR A 199 -13.29 -0.29 -9.43
CA THR A 199 -14.73 -0.18 -9.11
C THR A 199 -15.23 1.24 -9.30
N ASN A 200 -14.47 2.23 -8.85
CA ASN A 200 -14.84 3.64 -8.94
C ASN A 200 -14.24 4.35 -10.15
N ASN A 201 -13.62 3.61 -11.08
CA ASN A 201 -12.98 4.15 -12.28
C ASN A 201 -11.94 5.22 -11.95
N ARG A 202 -11.07 4.94 -10.93
CA ARG A 202 -10.06 5.87 -10.42
C ARG A 202 -8.70 5.20 -10.31
N ALA A 203 -7.65 6.00 -10.47
CA ALA A 203 -6.31 5.72 -9.97
C ALA A 203 -5.91 6.84 -9.01
N TYR A 204 -5.06 6.51 -8.05
CA TYR A 204 -4.52 7.46 -7.08
C TYR A 204 -3.01 7.39 -7.07
N THR A 205 -2.37 8.56 -6.99
CA THR A 205 -0.94 8.73 -6.82
C THR A 205 -0.67 9.95 -5.94
N ASN A 206 0.51 10.03 -5.33
CA ASN A 206 0.91 11.21 -4.56
C ASN A 206 1.81 12.14 -5.38
N GLN A 207 1.72 13.42 -5.10
CA GLN A 207 2.86 14.31 -5.21
C GLN A 207 3.69 14.15 -3.93
N TRP A 208 5.01 14.31 -4.01
CA TRP A 208 5.91 14.10 -2.86
C TRP A 208 5.60 14.95 -1.63
N ARG A 209 4.78 16.00 -1.77
CA ARG A 209 4.38 16.87 -0.67
C ARG A 209 2.91 17.24 -0.74
N GLY A 210 2.19 16.88 0.30
CA GLY A 210 0.90 17.42 0.69
C GLY A 210 -0.30 17.13 -0.18
N LYS A 211 -0.16 16.43 -1.34
CA LYS A 211 -1.29 16.16 -2.24
C LYS A 211 -1.34 14.74 -2.73
N THR A 212 -2.54 14.20 -2.74
CA THR A 212 -2.92 12.96 -3.43
C THR A 212 -3.76 13.31 -4.65
N ILE A 213 -3.42 12.76 -5.80
CA ILE A 213 -4.04 13.03 -7.09
C ILE A 213 -4.97 11.88 -7.44
N ALA A 214 -6.23 12.20 -7.78
CA ALA A 214 -7.20 11.26 -8.31
C ALA A 214 -7.31 11.42 -9.84
N ILE A 215 -7.16 10.31 -10.56
CA ILE A 215 -7.17 10.25 -12.02
C ILE A 215 -8.36 9.39 -12.45
N ASN A 216 -9.13 9.83 -13.43
CA ASN A 216 -10.14 9.00 -14.07
C ASN A 216 -9.45 7.99 -14.99
N LEU A 217 -9.70 6.69 -14.80
CA LEU A 217 -9.02 5.63 -15.57
C LEU A 217 -9.29 5.75 -17.07
N ARG A 218 -10.54 5.93 -17.47
CA ARG A 218 -10.92 5.92 -18.90
C ARG A 218 -10.35 7.11 -19.66
N SER A 219 -10.46 8.31 -19.08
CA SER A 219 -10.02 9.54 -19.75
C SER A 219 -8.53 9.87 -19.52
N GLY A 220 -7.89 9.27 -18.50
CA GLY A 220 -6.54 9.67 -18.07
C GLY A 220 -6.46 11.09 -17.51
N ARG A 221 -7.60 11.75 -17.21
CA ARG A 221 -7.60 13.13 -16.69
C ARG A 221 -7.57 13.16 -15.18
N ILE A 222 -6.83 14.11 -14.62
CA ILE A 222 -6.89 14.42 -13.20
C ILE A 222 -8.28 14.98 -12.91
N VAL A 223 -8.98 14.39 -11.94
CA VAL A 223 -10.35 14.76 -11.55
C VAL A 223 -10.46 15.33 -10.17
N ALA A 224 -9.47 15.09 -9.30
CA ALA A 224 -9.40 15.70 -7.99
C ALA A 224 -7.96 15.76 -7.46
N GLN A 225 -7.75 16.63 -6.48
CA GLN A 225 -6.51 16.75 -5.72
C GLN A 225 -6.88 16.88 -4.24
N TYR A 226 -6.46 15.95 -3.43
CA TYR A 226 -6.76 15.89 -2.00
C TYR A 226 -5.56 16.37 -1.17
N ALA A 227 -5.77 17.25 -0.22
CA ALA A 227 -4.74 17.62 0.74
C ALA A 227 -4.50 16.48 1.72
N ASN A 228 -3.32 15.85 1.71
CA ASN A 228 -2.96 14.76 2.63
C ASN A 228 -2.10 15.22 3.82
N THR A 229 -1.67 16.48 3.81
CA THR A 229 -0.87 17.14 4.87
C THR A 229 0.47 16.46 5.21
N CYS A 230 0.93 15.47 4.43
CA CYS A 230 2.24 14.86 4.60
C CYS A 230 3.34 15.79 4.10
N HIS A 231 4.44 15.90 4.83
CA HIS A 231 5.65 16.59 4.36
C HIS A 231 6.42 15.74 3.35
N GLY A 232 6.30 14.42 3.45
CA GLY A 232 6.78 13.44 2.49
C GLY A 232 5.72 12.39 2.26
N ALA A 233 4.79 12.63 1.32
CA ALA A 233 3.78 11.64 0.96
C ALA A 233 4.42 10.52 0.15
N SER A 234 4.19 9.27 0.53
CA SER A 234 4.75 8.08 -0.12
C SER A 234 3.68 7.02 -0.39
N GLY A 235 3.72 5.87 0.24
CA GLY A 235 2.84 4.74 -0.05
C GLY A 235 1.35 5.04 0.05
N LEU A 236 0.59 4.41 -0.82
CA LEU A 236 -0.87 4.42 -0.83
C LEU A 236 -1.41 3.02 -0.62
N ALA A 237 -2.51 2.91 0.14
CA ALA A 237 -3.29 1.68 0.22
C ALA A 237 -4.78 2.00 0.24
N LEU A 238 -5.57 1.22 -0.51
CA LEU A 238 -7.00 1.48 -0.71
C LEU A 238 -7.85 0.48 0.08
N ALA A 239 -8.71 0.99 0.95
CA ALA A 239 -9.79 0.25 1.58
C ALA A 239 -11.10 0.51 0.80
N ALA A 240 -11.20 -0.01 -0.44
CA ALA A 240 -12.24 0.30 -1.41
C ALA A 240 -13.67 0.15 -0.84
N LYS A 241 -13.95 -0.92 -0.06
CA LYS A 241 -15.26 -1.14 0.57
C LYS A 241 -15.64 -0.11 1.63
N ARG A 242 -14.67 0.68 2.10
CA ARG A 242 -14.84 1.72 3.12
C ARG A 242 -14.74 3.13 2.52
N GLY A 243 -14.49 3.25 1.21
CA GLY A 243 -14.23 4.54 0.57
C GLY A 243 -13.01 5.28 1.12
N LEU A 244 -12.04 4.56 1.72
CA LEU A 244 -10.88 5.17 2.36
C LEU A 244 -9.58 4.90 1.60
N LEU A 245 -8.76 5.94 1.47
CA LEU A 245 -7.41 5.86 0.95
C LEU A 245 -6.41 6.24 2.05
N PHE A 246 -5.53 5.30 2.39
CA PHE A 246 -4.46 5.54 3.34
C PHE A 246 -3.25 6.12 2.63
N VAL A 247 -2.63 7.11 3.25
CA VAL A 247 -1.39 7.76 2.77
C VAL A 247 -0.31 7.62 3.84
N GLY A 248 0.78 6.98 3.49
CA GLY A 248 1.99 6.92 4.32
C GLY A 248 2.76 8.24 4.23
N CYS A 249 3.21 8.74 5.38
CA CYS A 249 3.97 9.98 5.46
C CYS A 249 5.36 9.69 6.05
N LYS A 250 6.42 10.07 5.32
CA LYS A 250 7.83 9.81 5.71
C LYS A 250 8.21 10.35 7.08
N GLU A 251 7.50 11.36 7.56
CA GLU A 251 7.68 11.93 8.91
C GLU A 251 7.21 11.02 10.05
N GLY A 252 6.52 9.91 9.78
CA GLY A 252 6.17 8.87 10.79
C GLY A 252 4.70 8.86 11.18
N ARG A 253 3.80 8.96 10.21
CA ARG A 253 2.36 8.79 10.41
C ARG A 253 1.68 8.24 9.16
N VAL A 254 0.46 7.78 9.33
CA VAL A 254 -0.49 7.50 8.26
C VAL A 254 -1.69 8.42 8.43
N VAL A 255 -2.24 8.90 7.32
CA VAL A 255 -3.54 9.58 7.28
C VAL A 255 -4.52 8.77 6.45
N ALA A 256 -5.81 8.83 6.78
CA ALA A 256 -6.91 8.24 6.02
C ALA A 256 -7.72 9.35 5.35
N LEU A 257 -7.83 9.30 4.04
CA LEU A 257 -8.64 10.20 3.22
C LEU A 257 -9.97 9.52 2.91
N ASP A 258 -11.08 10.21 3.19
CA ASP A 258 -12.42 9.80 2.82
C ASP A 258 -12.70 10.24 1.38
N LEU A 259 -12.79 9.26 0.49
CA LEU A 259 -12.94 9.49 -0.96
C LEU A 259 -14.34 9.97 -1.33
N ASP A 260 -15.35 9.63 -0.54
CA ASP A 260 -16.73 10.04 -0.77
C ASP A 260 -16.97 11.50 -0.33
N HIS A 261 -16.09 12.02 0.56
CA HIS A 261 -16.12 13.40 1.04
C HIS A 261 -14.90 14.21 0.57
N GLN A 262 -14.57 14.14 -0.71
CA GLN A 262 -13.53 14.94 -1.38
C GLN A 262 -12.12 14.81 -0.75
N GLY A 263 -11.80 13.63 -0.23
CA GLY A 263 -10.50 13.36 0.38
C GLY A 263 -10.30 14.05 1.73
N LYS A 264 -11.38 14.31 2.48
CA LYS A 264 -11.30 14.81 3.85
C LYS A 264 -10.50 13.83 4.71
N ILE A 265 -9.56 14.32 5.50
CA ILE A 265 -8.83 13.50 6.47
C ILE A 265 -9.80 13.13 7.60
N VAL A 266 -10.07 11.84 7.77
CA VAL A 266 -10.96 11.30 8.82
C VAL A 266 -10.21 10.62 9.95
N ALA A 267 -8.98 10.17 9.70
CA ALA A 267 -8.13 9.58 10.73
C ALA A 267 -6.65 9.85 10.48
N SER A 268 -5.87 9.79 11.56
CA SER A 268 -4.42 9.78 11.51
C SER A 268 -3.88 8.93 12.66
N ALA A 269 -2.79 8.19 12.41
CA ALA A 269 -2.13 7.38 13.43
C ALA A 269 -0.60 7.51 13.33
N PRO A 270 0.12 7.51 14.47
CA PRO A 270 1.57 7.55 14.50
C PRO A 270 2.17 6.19 14.13
N THR A 271 3.29 6.24 13.40
CA THR A 271 4.09 5.08 12.98
C THR A 271 5.57 5.31 13.27
N GLY A 272 6.46 4.51 12.69
CA GLY A 272 7.88 4.86 12.59
C GLY A 272 8.15 5.91 11.51
N ARG A 273 9.32 6.56 11.56
CA ARG A 273 9.80 7.51 10.53
C ARG A 273 10.39 6.75 9.34
N GLY A 274 10.24 7.33 8.16
CA GLY A 274 10.66 6.70 6.91
C GLY A 274 9.62 5.70 6.40
N VAL A 275 8.33 6.06 6.50
CA VAL A 275 7.27 5.29 5.82
C VAL A 275 7.46 5.43 4.33
N ASP A 276 7.37 4.29 3.63
CA ASP A 276 7.38 4.26 2.18
C ASP A 276 6.18 3.44 1.68
N ILE A 277 6.32 2.18 1.32
CA ILE A 277 5.19 1.37 0.89
C ILE A 277 4.37 0.91 2.09
N ILE A 278 3.05 0.94 1.96
CA ILE A 278 2.09 0.46 2.95
C ILE A 278 1.12 -0.56 2.31
N ALA A 279 0.62 -1.52 3.09
CA ALA A 279 -0.27 -2.55 2.55
C ALA A 279 -1.50 -2.78 3.42
N TRP A 280 -2.67 -2.78 2.78
CA TRP A 280 -3.96 -3.01 3.41
C TRP A 280 -4.40 -4.47 3.34
N ASN A 281 -4.85 -5.01 4.47
CA ASN A 281 -5.53 -6.29 4.56
C ASN A 281 -7.04 -6.06 4.70
N PRO A 282 -7.84 -6.28 3.65
CA PRO A 282 -9.28 -6.03 3.70
C PRO A 282 -10.06 -7.05 4.52
N VAL A 283 -9.49 -8.23 4.80
CA VAL A 283 -10.13 -9.29 5.60
C VAL A 283 -10.04 -8.98 7.09
N LEU A 284 -8.87 -8.53 7.52
CA LEU A 284 -8.59 -8.24 8.94
C LEU A 284 -8.79 -6.76 9.30
N ALA A 285 -9.12 -5.91 8.33
CA ALA A 285 -9.16 -4.45 8.47
C ALA A 285 -7.87 -3.88 9.10
N GLN A 286 -6.71 -4.32 8.58
CA GLN A 286 -5.39 -3.99 9.09
C GLN A 286 -4.51 -3.35 8.02
N LEU A 287 -3.71 -2.37 8.42
CA LEU A 287 -2.73 -1.71 7.58
C LEU A 287 -1.32 -1.98 8.12
N ALA A 288 -0.47 -2.59 7.31
CA ALA A 288 0.93 -2.82 7.62
C ALA A 288 1.79 -1.65 7.12
N VAL A 289 2.60 -1.09 8.00
CA VAL A 289 3.37 0.13 7.76
C VAL A 289 4.81 -0.08 8.25
N PRO A 290 5.73 -0.54 7.39
CA PRO A 290 7.15 -0.54 7.68
C PRO A 290 7.69 0.89 7.63
N ALA A 291 8.76 1.13 8.39
CA ALA A 291 9.39 2.44 8.50
C ALA A 291 10.91 2.27 8.52
N TRP A 292 11.55 2.48 7.38
CA TRP A 292 12.97 2.20 7.17
C TRP A 292 13.91 3.00 8.08
N GLY A 293 13.56 4.25 8.39
CA GLY A 293 14.36 5.11 9.25
C GLY A 293 14.28 4.75 10.74
N SER A 294 13.15 4.18 11.16
CA SER A 294 12.94 3.70 12.55
C SER A 294 13.18 2.20 12.71
N ALA A 295 13.52 1.48 11.64
CA ALA A 295 13.73 0.04 11.63
C ALA A 295 12.60 -0.74 12.35
N ASN A 296 11.35 -0.42 12.02
CA ASN A 296 10.19 -1.07 12.64
C ASN A 296 9.02 -1.28 11.68
N LEU A 297 8.13 -2.18 12.07
CA LEU A 297 6.82 -2.38 11.48
C LEU A 297 5.77 -1.90 12.49
N THR A 298 4.85 -1.05 12.07
CA THR A 298 3.61 -0.74 12.80
C THR A 298 2.43 -1.38 12.08
N VAL A 299 1.56 -2.07 12.80
CA VAL A 299 0.29 -2.55 12.25
C VAL A 299 -0.84 -1.74 12.88
N LEU A 300 -1.61 -1.09 12.02
CA LEU A 300 -2.77 -0.29 12.40
C LEU A 300 -4.04 -1.09 12.12
N GLY A 301 -5.01 -1.00 13.02
CA GLY A 301 -6.36 -1.49 12.80
C GLY A 301 -7.30 -0.35 12.45
N LEU A 302 -8.23 -0.60 11.54
CA LEU A 302 -9.31 0.31 11.20
C LEU A 302 -10.59 -0.11 11.95
N GLY A 303 -11.06 0.75 12.85
CA GLY A 303 -12.33 0.54 13.57
C GLY A 303 -13.56 0.70 12.68
N ALA A 304 -14.72 0.33 13.22
CA ALA A 304 -16.00 0.54 12.54
C ALA A 304 -16.33 2.04 12.37
N ASP A 305 -15.78 2.86 13.23
CA ASP A 305 -15.89 4.33 13.27
C ASP A 305 -14.84 5.06 12.43
N ASP A 306 -14.14 4.35 11.53
CA ASP A 306 -13.04 4.81 10.70
C ASP A 306 -11.81 5.31 11.45
N ARG A 307 -11.71 5.07 12.75
CA ARG A 307 -10.52 5.41 13.53
C ARG A 307 -9.40 4.40 13.32
N LEU A 308 -8.18 4.91 13.24
CA LEU A 308 -6.97 4.10 13.21
C LEU A 308 -6.41 3.92 14.63
N SER A 309 -6.10 2.68 14.99
CA SER A 309 -5.44 2.34 16.25
C SER A 309 -4.22 1.47 16.03
N VAL A 310 -3.18 1.62 16.86
CA VAL A 310 -2.00 0.75 16.80
C VAL A 310 -2.34 -0.58 17.45
N LEU A 311 -2.35 -1.65 16.67
CA LEU A 311 -2.59 -3.02 17.14
C LEU A 311 -1.28 -3.70 17.56
N ALA A 312 -0.24 -3.53 16.76
CA ALA A 312 1.02 -4.22 16.97
C ALA A 312 2.23 -3.42 16.48
N ARG A 313 3.39 -3.74 17.04
CA ARG A 313 4.70 -3.24 16.59
C ARG A 313 5.70 -4.38 16.54
N GLY A 314 6.56 -4.37 15.52
CA GLY A 314 7.68 -5.32 15.36
C GLY A 314 8.97 -4.60 15.03
N SER A 315 10.10 -5.21 15.37
CA SER A 315 11.39 -4.78 14.84
C SER A 315 11.50 -5.14 13.37
N ALA A 316 12.12 -4.29 12.58
CA ALA A 316 12.50 -4.54 11.18
C ALA A 316 13.98 -4.14 11.02
N GLU A 317 14.51 -4.24 9.82
CA GLU A 317 15.86 -3.79 9.53
C GLU A 317 15.88 -2.35 9.03
N HIS A 318 17.00 -1.65 9.18
CA HIS A 318 17.21 -0.39 8.51
C HIS A 318 17.10 -0.61 6.99
N GLY A 319 16.40 0.26 6.30
CA GLY A 319 16.12 0.09 4.87
C GLY A 319 14.88 -0.75 4.56
N SER A 320 14.21 -1.38 5.54
CA SER A 320 12.93 -2.07 5.34
C SER A 320 11.83 -1.06 5.00
N HIS A 321 11.50 -0.93 3.71
CA HIS A 321 10.58 0.10 3.21
C HIS A 321 9.39 -0.47 2.44
N CYS A 322 9.46 -1.74 2.03
CA CYS A 322 8.41 -2.38 1.24
C CYS A 322 7.68 -3.49 2.01
N VAL A 323 6.39 -3.68 1.71
CA VAL A 323 5.53 -4.61 2.44
C VAL A 323 4.44 -5.19 1.55
N ALA A 324 4.14 -6.47 1.76
CA ALA A 324 2.96 -7.12 1.23
C ALA A 324 2.19 -7.83 2.34
N VAL A 325 0.87 -7.86 2.25
CA VAL A 325 0.01 -8.62 3.16
C VAL A 325 -0.73 -9.71 2.39
N ALA A 326 -0.82 -10.90 2.98
CA ALA A 326 -1.60 -12.00 2.44
C ALA A 326 -2.96 -12.05 3.15
N PRO A 327 -4.06 -11.61 2.52
CA PRO A 327 -5.35 -11.44 3.21
C PRO A 327 -5.88 -12.72 3.84
N THR A 328 -5.68 -13.86 3.20
CA THR A 328 -6.23 -15.16 3.64
C THR A 328 -5.49 -15.77 4.83
N THR A 329 -4.20 -15.47 4.99
CA THR A 329 -3.38 -16.02 6.08
C THR A 329 -3.05 -14.98 7.16
N GLY A 330 -3.32 -13.69 6.90
CA GLY A 330 -2.90 -12.59 7.77
C GLY A 330 -1.39 -12.35 7.81
N ALA A 331 -0.59 -13.09 7.02
CA ALA A 331 0.86 -12.97 7.00
C ALA A 331 1.27 -11.63 6.38
N ILE A 332 2.21 -10.95 7.03
CA ILE A 332 2.83 -9.69 6.59
C ILE A 332 4.27 -10.01 6.20
N TYR A 333 4.68 -9.59 5.01
CA TYR A 333 6.04 -9.75 4.50
C TYR A 333 6.65 -8.36 4.31
N VAL A 334 7.77 -8.10 4.96
CA VAL A 334 8.52 -6.84 4.89
C VAL A 334 9.89 -7.13 4.29
N CYS A 335 10.39 -6.29 3.41
CA CYS A 335 11.71 -6.50 2.81
C CYS A 335 12.86 -6.26 3.79
N ASP A 336 13.92 -7.04 3.63
CA ASP A 336 15.24 -6.81 4.21
C ASP A 336 16.25 -6.66 3.06
N PRO A 337 16.51 -5.44 2.60
CA PRO A 337 17.33 -5.21 1.42
C PRO A 337 18.82 -5.54 1.66
N HIS A 338 19.30 -5.49 2.88
CA HIS A 338 20.70 -5.78 3.20
C HIS A 338 21.02 -7.27 3.06
N GLN A 339 20.10 -8.13 3.46
CA GLN A 339 20.26 -9.58 3.38
C GLN A 339 19.66 -10.18 2.10
N GLY A 340 18.84 -9.43 1.38
CA GLY A 340 18.07 -9.96 0.23
C GLY A 340 17.04 -11.01 0.67
N THR A 341 16.41 -10.79 1.83
CA THR A 341 15.42 -11.69 2.43
C THR A 341 14.13 -10.94 2.73
N LEU A 342 13.10 -11.65 3.20
CA LEU A 342 11.91 -11.04 3.76
C LEU A 342 11.78 -11.38 5.25
N LEU A 343 11.22 -10.44 6.00
CA LEU A 343 10.78 -10.61 7.38
C LEU A 343 9.29 -10.92 7.37
N ARG A 344 8.89 -12.09 7.87
CA ARG A 344 7.49 -12.51 7.94
C ARG A 344 6.97 -12.37 9.36
N TYR A 345 5.83 -11.67 9.49
CA TYR A 345 5.14 -11.47 10.76
C TYR A 345 3.73 -12.06 10.72
N HIS A 346 3.22 -12.40 11.90
CA HIS A 346 1.81 -12.75 12.15
C HIS A 346 1.32 -12.02 13.39
N ILE A 347 0.13 -11.42 13.30
CA ILE A 347 -0.60 -10.97 14.47
C ILE A 347 -1.31 -12.19 15.04
N ARG A 348 -1.09 -12.45 16.33
CA ARG A 348 -1.84 -13.48 17.06
C ARG A 348 -3.19 -12.86 17.45
N ASN A 349 -4.26 -13.55 17.13
CA ASN A 349 -5.62 -13.21 17.60
C ASN A 349 -5.75 -13.48 19.09
#